data_7f3728b805c12cda152ef537655d1685
#
_entry.id   7f3728b805c12cda152ef537655d1685
#
_cell.length_a   1.000
_cell.length_b   1.000
_cell.length_c   1.000
_cell.angle_alpha   90.00
_cell.angle_beta   90.00
_cell.angle_gamma   90.00
#
_symmetry.space_group_name_H-M   'P 1'
#
loop_
_entity.id
_entity.type
_entity.pdbx_description
1 polymer ?
#
loop_
_entity_poly.entity_id
_entity_poly.type
_entity_poly.pdbx_seq_one_letter_code
_entity_poly.pdbx_strand_id
1 'polypeptide(L)'
;EDVAFAMQADGLPNTFVPGRNLVFLTLAGALAYRRGLQVIVTGVCETDFSGYPDCRDDTMKAMQLALNLGLAQRLRIETPLMWIDKAATWRLAEQLGGQALVELIVEHTHTCYQGERGARHAWGYGCGECPACSLRARGWAGYRATA
;
A
#
# COMPACT_ATOMS: atom_id res chain seq x y z
N GLU A 1 -1.74 -24.08 -4.92
CA GLU A 1 -2.75 -23.92 -5.99
C GLU A 1 -2.82 -22.44 -6.33
N ASP A 2 -2.49 -22.09 -7.58
CA ASP A 2 -2.60 -20.72 -8.10
C ASP A 2 -4.09 -20.38 -8.25
N VAL A 3 -4.64 -19.66 -7.28
CA VAL A 3 -6.01 -19.20 -7.34
C VAL A 3 -6.08 -17.98 -8.26
N ALA A 4 -6.73 -18.12 -9.41
CA ALA A 4 -6.96 -17.01 -10.33
C ALA A 4 -7.68 -15.86 -9.61
N PHE A 5 -7.32 -14.61 -9.93
CA PHE A 5 -8.01 -13.44 -9.38
C PHE A 5 -9.51 -13.48 -9.75
N ALA A 6 -10.36 -13.30 -8.74
CA ALA A 6 -11.81 -13.25 -8.90
C ALA A 6 -12.44 -12.29 -7.87
N MET A 7 -13.54 -11.66 -8.26
CA MET A 7 -14.39 -10.92 -7.32
C MET A 7 -15.34 -11.92 -6.65
N GLN A 8 -15.46 -11.83 -5.33
CA GLN A 8 -16.36 -12.66 -4.53
C GLN A 8 -17.80 -12.08 -4.53
N ALA A 9 -18.75 -12.85 -4.06
CA ALA A 9 -20.17 -12.45 -4.03
C ALA A 9 -20.43 -11.22 -3.13
N ASP A 10 -19.56 -10.95 -2.16
CA ASP A 10 -19.58 -9.77 -1.28
C ASP A 10 -18.95 -8.52 -1.90
N GLY A 11 -18.50 -8.61 -3.16
CA GLY A 11 -17.85 -7.51 -3.89
C GLY A 11 -16.39 -7.29 -3.52
N LEU A 12 -15.78 -8.16 -2.72
CA LEU A 12 -14.37 -8.09 -2.39
C LEU A 12 -13.55 -9.03 -3.29
N PRO A 13 -12.30 -8.69 -3.62
CA PRO A 13 -11.42 -9.61 -4.34
C PRO A 13 -11.01 -10.79 -3.46
N ASN A 14 -10.83 -11.96 -4.06
CA ASN A 14 -10.37 -13.18 -3.37
C ASN A 14 -8.94 -13.06 -2.78
N THR A 15 -8.23 -12.00 -3.11
CA THR A 15 -6.94 -11.62 -2.51
C THR A 15 -7.08 -10.84 -1.21
N PHE A 16 -8.31 -10.49 -0.82
CA PHE A 16 -8.58 -9.85 0.45
C PHE A 16 -8.37 -10.82 1.61
N VAL A 17 -7.47 -10.46 2.51
CA VAL A 17 -7.27 -11.18 3.79
C VAL A 17 -7.92 -10.34 4.89
N PRO A 18 -9.07 -10.78 5.43
CA PRO A 18 -9.82 -10.00 6.42
C PRO A 18 -8.98 -9.56 7.60
N GLY A 19 -8.93 -8.25 7.84
CA GLY A 19 -8.24 -7.66 8.99
C GLY A 19 -6.72 -7.70 8.94
N ARG A 20 -6.09 -8.04 7.82
CA ARG A 20 -4.63 -8.11 7.71
C ARG A 20 -3.94 -6.83 8.17
N ASN A 21 -4.40 -5.66 7.71
CA ASN A 21 -3.82 -4.38 8.10
C ASN A 21 -4.08 -4.05 9.59
N LEU A 22 -5.20 -4.50 10.15
CA LEU A 22 -5.46 -4.34 11.59
C LEU A 22 -4.44 -5.11 12.43
N VAL A 23 -4.13 -6.35 12.04
CA VAL A 23 -3.09 -7.15 12.70
C VAL A 23 -1.73 -6.47 12.60
N PHE A 24 -1.34 -6.02 11.41
CA PHE A 24 -0.06 -5.33 11.21
C PHE A 24 0.05 -4.05 12.03
N LEU A 25 -1.00 -3.24 12.08
CA LEU A 25 -1.02 -2.01 12.87
C LEU A 25 -1.02 -2.29 14.38
N THR A 26 -1.67 -3.36 14.84
CA THR A 26 -1.60 -3.79 16.24
C THR A 26 -0.16 -4.13 16.65
N LEU A 27 0.53 -4.93 15.84
CA LEU A 27 1.93 -5.29 16.10
C LEU A 27 2.87 -4.07 16.00
N ALA A 28 2.64 -3.19 15.01
CA ALA A 28 3.40 -1.96 14.87
C ALA A 28 3.17 -1.01 16.07
N GLY A 29 1.94 -0.92 16.57
CA GLY A 29 1.60 -0.15 17.77
C GLY A 29 2.31 -0.66 19.02
N ALA A 30 2.31 -1.99 19.23
CA ALA A 30 3.03 -2.61 20.34
C ALA A 30 4.55 -2.36 20.25
N LEU A 31 5.11 -2.42 19.04
CA LEU A 31 6.53 -2.12 18.81
C LEU A 31 6.83 -0.64 19.04
N ALA A 32 5.97 0.25 18.54
CA ALA A 32 6.10 1.70 18.75
C ALA A 32 6.08 2.05 20.25
N TYR A 33 5.14 1.47 21.00
CA TYR A 33 5.07 1.60 22.45
C TYR A 33 6.39 1.22 23.13
N ARG A 34 6.91 0.03 22.84
CA ARG A 34 8.16 -0.48 23.43
C ARG A 34 9.39 0.36 23.10
N ARG A 35 9.38 1.03 21.94
CA ARG A 35 10.48 1.88 21.46
C ARG A 35 10.31 3.37 21.75
N GLY A 36 9.23 3.78 22.41
CA GLY A 36 8.93 5.17 22.67
C GLY A 36 8.65 5.99 21.40
N LEU A 37 8.20 5.34 20.31
CA LEU A 37 7.85 5.99 19.06
C LEU A 37 6.42 6.52 19.13
N GLN A 38 6.17 7.63 18.46
CA GLN A 38 4.86 8.31 18.48
C GLN A 38 4.12 8.27 17.15
N VAL A 39 4.77 7.81 16.09
CA VAL A 39 4.21 7.81 14.74
C VAL A 39 4.43 6.45 14.08
N ILE A 40 3.36 5.92 13.48
CA ILE A 40 3.39 4.82 12.52
C ILE A 40 3.05 5.41 11.17
N VAL A 41 3.84 5.13 10.15
CA VAL A 41 3.56 5.52 8.76
C VAL A 41 3.17 4.27 7.97
N THR A 42 2.06 4.34 7.24
CA THR A 42 1.61 3.25 6.37
C THR A 42 1.27 3.77 4.98
N GLY A 43 1.53 2.93 3.95
CA GLY A 43 1.26 3.23 2.55
C GLY A 43 -0.14 2.81 2.08
N VAL A 44 -1.10 2.63 2.98
CA VAL A 44 -2.49 2.36 2.60
C VAL A 44 -3.09 3.54 1.84
N CYS A 45 -4.05 3.24 0.97
CA CYS A 45 -4.65 4.22 0.07
C CYS A 45 -6.09 3.80 -0.23
N GLU A 46 -7.03 4.73 -0.14
CA GLU A 46 -8.44 4.49 -0.44
C GLU A 46 -8.76 4.66 -1.92
N THR A 47 -7.98 5.48 -2.64
CA THR A 47 -8.18 5.79 -4.06
C THR A 47 -7.71 4.67 -5.01
N ASP A 48 -7.09 3.64 -4.51
CA ASP A 48 -6.41 2.59 -5.29
C ASP A 48 -7.34 1.54 -5.89
N PHE A 49 -8.66 1.66 -5.71
CA PHE A 49 -9.67 0.69 -6.16
C PHE A 49 -9.42 -0.77 -5.75
N SER A 50 -8.54 -1.04 -4.80
CA SER A 50 -8.36 -2.38 -4.25
C SER A 50 -9.58 -2.86 -3.45
N GLY A 51 -10.43 -1.92 -3.02
CA GLY A 51 -11.69 -2.19 -2.33
C GLY A 51 -11.53 -2.74 -0.91
N TYR A 52 -10.31 -2.86 -0.42
CA TYR A 52 -10.05 -3.44 0.90
C TYR A 52 -10.54 -2.53 2.03
N PRO A 53 -11.53 -2.97 2.84
CA PRO A 53 -12.06 -2.15 3.93
C PRO A 53 -11.00 -1.73 4.94
N ASP A 54 -10.00 -2.58 5.17
CA ASP A 54 -8.92 -2.36 6.12
C ASP A 54 -7.80 -1.42 5.61
N CYS A 55 -7.99 -0.82 4.41
CA CYS A 55 -7.14 0.25 3.86
C CYS A 55 -7.80 1.63 3.92
N ARG A 56 -9.07 1.74 4.32
CA ARG A 56 -9.84 2.98 4.32
C ARG A 56 -9.39 3.94 5.41
N ASP A 57 -9.56 5.23 5.16
CA ASP A 57 -9.21 6.31 6.10
C ASP A 57 -9.91 6.16 7.46
N ASP A 58 -11.22 5.84 7.43
CA ASP A 58 -11.99 5.60 8.66
C ASP A 58 -11.45 4.42 9.46
N THR A 59 -10.99 3.36 8.79
CA THR A 59 -10.36 2.22 9.46
C THR A 59 -9.04 2.63 10.13
N MET A 60 -8.23 3.45 9.47
CA MET A 60 -6.98 3.97 10.06
C MET A 60 -7.25 4.85 11.28
N LYS A 61 -8.25 5.74 11.22
CA LYS A 61 -8.67 6.58 12.35
C LYS A 61 -9.20 5.76 13.54
N ALA A 62 -10.06 4.78 13.26
CA ALA A 62 -10.58 3.88 14.28
C ALA A 62 -9.47 3.05 14.93
N MET A 63 -8.51 2.56 14.14
CA MET A 63 -7.37 1.80 14.63
C MET A 63 -6.44 2.66 15.49
N GLN A 64 -6.17 3.90 15.09
CA GLN A 64 -5.41 4.85 15.90
C GLN A 64 -6.07 5.08 17.27
N LEU A 65 -7.40 5.26 17.28
CA LEU A 65 -8.15 5.44 18.53
C LEU A 65 -8.04 4.19 19.42
N ALA A 66 -8.23 3.00 18.84
CA ALA A 66 -8.14 1.73 19.57
C ALA A 66 -6.75 1.53 20.19
N LEU A 67 -5.68 1.80 19.42
CA LEU A 67 -4.30 1.71 19.91
C LEU A 67 -4.04 2.73 21.03
N ASN A 68 -4.49 3.97 20.88
CA ASN A 68 -4.31 5.01 21.89
C ASN A 68 -4.99 4.67 23.22
N LEU A 69 -6.20 4.11 23.16
CA LEU A 69 -6.92 3.66 24.36
C LEU A 69 -6.27 2.42 24.97
N GLY A 70 -5.95 1.41 24.16
CA GLY A 70 -5.39 0.14 24.62
C GLY A 70 -3.97 0.23 25.16
N LEU A 71 -3.16 1.17 24.65
CA LEU A 71 -1.77 1.38 25.07
C LEU A 71 -1.61 2.54 26.05
N ALA A 72 -2.68 3.29 26.35
CA ALA A 72 -2.63 4.55 27.15
C ALA A 72 -1.55 5.53 26.63
N GLN A 73 -1.39 5.61 25.32
CA GLN A 73 -0.35 6.43 24.65
C GLN A 73 -0.99 7.30 23.55
N ARG A 74 -0.33 8.40 23.20
CA ARG A 74 -0.71 9.24 22.06
C ARG A 74 0.13 8.90 20.83
N LEU A 75 -0.30 7.87 20.11
CA LEU A 75 0.30 7.43 18.87
C LEU A 75 -0.49 7.97 17.68
N ARG A 76 0.18 8.34 16.60
CA ARG A 76 -0.45 8.76 15.35
C ARG A 76 -0.18 7.74 14.25
N ILE A 77 -1.20 7.46 13.44
CA ILE A 77 -1.07 6.72 12.20
C ILE A 77 -1.13 7.73 11.04
N GLU A 78 -0.01 7.88 10.35
CA GLU A 78 0.12 8.77 9.20
C GLU A 78 -0.05 7.96 7.90
N THR A 79 -0.88 8.47 7.00
CA THR A 79 -1.25 7.80 5.74
C THR A 79 -1.00 8.74 4.55
N PRO A 80 0.25 9.06 4.23
CA PRO A 80 0.58 10.11 3.24
C PRO A 80 0.07 9.80 1.82
N LEU A 81 -0.28 8.55 1.53
CA LEU A 81 -0.77 8.12 0.22
C LEU A 81 -2.30 7.96 0.17
N MET A 82 -3.02 8.24 1.26
CA MET A 82 -4.45 7.92 1.40
C MET A 82 -5.32 8.42 0.24
N TRP A 83 -5.06 9.63 -0.24
CA TRP A 83 -5.92 10.33 -1.20
C TRP A 83 -5.27 10.58 -2.56
N ILE A 84 -4.15 9.94 -2.84
CA ILE A 84 -3.44 10.09 -4.11
C ILE A 84 -3.47 8.79 -4.92
N ASP A 85 -3.56 8.91 -6.23
CA ASP A 85 -3.52 7.77 -7.15
C ASP A 85 -2.07 7.26 -7.37
N LYS A 86 -1.94 6.14 -8.07
CA LYS A 86 -0.63 5.56 -8.36
C LYS A 86 0.28 6.47 -9.20
N ALA A 87 -0.28 7.28 -10.10
CA ALA A 87 0.52 8.22 -10.87
C ALA A 87 1.06 9.36 -9.99
N ALA A 88 0.21 9.88 -9.08
CA ALA A 88 0.63 10.87 -8.10
C ALA A 88 1.64 10.30 -7.10
N THR A 89 1.53 9.02 -6.73
CA THR A 89 2.54 8.34 -5.88
C THR A 89 3.91 8.30 -6.56
N TRP A 90 3.99 8.04 -7.87
CA TRP A 90 5.25 8.10 -8.62
C TRP A 90 5.80 9.53 -8.68
N ARG A 91 4.94 10.54 -8.94
CA ARG A 91 5.36 11.96 -8.92
C ARG A 91 5.87 12.39 -7.54
N LEU A 92 5.21 11.94 -6.47
CA LEU A 92 5.66 12.21 -5.10
C LEU A 92 7.06 11.62 -4.84
N ALA A 93 7.31 10.40 -5.29
CA ALA A 93 8.64 9.79 -5.18
C ALA A 93 9.72 10.61 -5.90
N GLU A 94 9.43 11.08 -7.12
CA GLU A 94 10.34 11.95 -7.87
C GLU A 94 10.56 13.29 -7.18
N GLN A 95 9.51 13.90 -6.65
CA GLN A 95 9.62 15.17 -5.91
C GLN A 95 10.47 15.06 -4.64
N LEU A 96 10.38 13.93 -3.93
CA LEU A 96 11.08 13.71 -2.67
C LEU A 96 12.53 13.24 -2.84
N GLY A 97 12.84 12.48 -3.88
CA GLY A 97 14.16 11.86 -4.04
C GLY A 97 14.69 11.85 -5.48
N GLY A 98 14.05 12.60 -6.39
CA GLY A 98 14.45 12.67 -7.79
C GLY A 98 14.33 11.32 -8.52
N GLN A 99 14.91 11.26 -9.71
CA GLN A 99 14.96 10.02 -10.51
C GLN A 99 15.67 8.88 -9.80
N ALA A 100 16.62 9.17 -8.94
CA ALA A 100 17.33 8.14 -8.17
C ALA A 100 16.37 7.35 -7.25
N LEU A 101 15.42 8.02 -6.59
CA LEU A 101 14.40 7.32 -5.79
C LEU A 101 13.42 6.55 -6.68
N VAL A 102 13.02 7.10 -7.82
CA VAL A 102 12.15 6.40 -8.78
C VAL A 102 12.82 5.11 -9.28
N GLU A 103 14.08 5.17 -9.67
CA GLU A 103 14.85 3.99 -10.10
C GLU A 103 15.00 2.95 -8.99
N LEU A 104 15.26 3.38 -7.76
CA LEU A 104 15.32 2.50 -6.60
C LEU A 104 13.99 1.79 -6.36
N ILE A 105 12.86 2.50 -6.50
CA ILE A 105 11.52 1.92 -6.38
C ILE A 105 11.27 0.91 -7.51
N VAL A 106 11.62 1.25 -8.75
CA VAL A 106 11.48 0.35 -9.91
C VAL A 106 12.27 -0.95 -9.68
N GLU A 107 13.51 -0.84 -9.21
CA GLU A 107 14.42 -1.98 -9.10
C GLU A 107 14.17 -2.83 -7.84
N HIS A 108 13.87 -2.21 -6.70
CA HIS A 108 13.89 -2.89 -5.41
C HIS A 108 12.52 -3.11 -4.77
N THR A 109 11.41 -2.56 -5.34
CA THR A 109 10.08 -2.81 -4.81
C THR A 109 9.31 -3.81 -5.64
N HIS A 110 8.40 -4.54 -5.00
CA HIS A 110 7.64 -5.61 -5.62
C HIS A 110 6.18 -5.59 -5.17
N THR A 111 5.24 -5.68 -6.14
CA THR A 111 3.80 -5.63 -5.87
C THR A 111 3.03 -6.81 -6.48
N CYS A 112 3.68 -7.65 -7.26
CA CYS A 112 3.05 -8.77 -7.95
C CYS A 112 2.43 -9.76 -6.96
N TYR A 113 1.14 -10.11 -7.14
CA TYR A 113 0.47 -11.09 -6.28
C TYR A 113 0.97 -12.52 -6.47
N GLN A 114 1.56 -12.82 -7.63
CA GLN A 114 2.15 -14.11 -7.94
C GLN A 114 3.63 -14.23 -7.49
N GLY A 115 4.20 -13.16 -6.92
CA GLY A 115 5.61 -13.15 -6.52
C GLY A 115 6.62 -13.17 -7.67
N GLU A 116 6.16 -13.03 -8.93
CA GLU A 116 7.00 -13.11 -10.12
C GLU A 116 7.99 -11.96 -10.23
N ARG A 117 9.28 -12.27 -10.34
CA ARG A 117 10.38 -11.30 -10.52
C ARG A 117 11.23 -11.57 -11.76
N GLY A 118 10.91 -12.55 -12.57
CA GLY A 118 11.65 -12.89 -13.79
C GLY A 118 11.46 -11.85 -14.90
N ALA A 119 10.24 -11.32 -15.03
CA ALA A 119 9.92 -10.31 -16.05
C ALA A 119 10.12 -8.90 -15.51
N ARG A 120 10.99 -8.10 -16.16
CA ARG A 120 11.23 -6.69 -15.87
C ARG A 120 10.49 -5.82 -16.87
N HIS A 121 9.64 -4.94 -16.34
CA HIS A 121 8.90 -3.91 -17.09
C HIS A 121 9.49 -2.52 -16.80
N ALA A 122 9.02 -1.49 -17.50
CA ALA A 122 9.43 -0.10 -17.24
C ALA A 122 9.10 0.37 -15.81
N TRP A 123 8.06 -0.20 -15.21
CA TRP A 123 7.60 0.11 -13.86
C TRP A 123 8.14 -0.83 -12.77
N GLY A 124 9.01 -1.77 -13.11
CA GLY A 124 9.60 -2.75 -12.17
C GLY A 124 9.26 -4.20 -12.51
N TYR A 125 9.45 -5.09 -11.57
CA TYR A 125 9.28 -6.52 -11.76
C TYR A 125 7.84 -6.99 -11.45
N GLY A 126 7.37 -8.00 -12.19
CA GLY A 126 6.07 -8.65 -11.97
C GLY A 126 5.56 -9.42 -13.19
N CYS A 127 4.50 -10.21 -13.02
CA CYS A 127 3.90 -11.00 -14.11
C CYS A 127 3.28 -10.13 -15.23
N GLY A 128 2.97 -8.88 -14.98
CA GLY A 128 2.30 -7.97 -15.93
C GLY A 128 0.78 -8.10 -16.01
N GLU A 129 0.19 -9.18 -15.49
CA GLU A 129 -1.21 -9.56 -15.71
C GLU A 129 -2.08 -9.45 -14.47
N CYS A 130 -1.54 -9.67 -13.27
CA CYS A 130 -2.33 -9.59 -12.05
C CYS A 130 -2.81 -8.16 -11.76
N PRO A 131 -3.88 -7.98 -10.98
CA PRO A 131 -4.44 -6.66 -10.69
C PRO A 131 -3.42 -5.66 -10.12
N ALA A 132 -2.51 -6.12 -9.27
CA ALA A 132 -1.47 -5.25 -8.71
C ALA A 132 -0.47 -4.79 -9.76
N CYS A 133 -0.06 -5.67 -10.69
CA CYS A 133 0.80 -5.31 -11.82
C CYS A 133 0.09 -4.34 -12.77
N SER A 134 -1.18 -4.61 -13.11
CA SER A 134 -1.99 -3.73 -13.97
C SER A 134 -2.17 -2.35 -13.36
N LEU A 135 -2.43 -2.26 -12.06
CA LEU A 135 -2.56 -0.99 -11.33
C LEU A 135 -1.23 -0.22 -11.34
N ARG A 136 -0.11 -0.91 -11.06
CA ARG A 136 1.22 -0.30 -11.06
C ARG A 136 1.61 0.20 -12.46
N ALA A 137 1.33 -0.59 -13.51
CA ALA A 137 1.60 -0.22 -14.91
C ALA A 137 0.79 1.01 -15.34
N ARG A 138 -0.50 1.07 -15.01
CA ARG A 138 -1.35 2.25 -15.28
C ARG A 138 -0.83 3.50 -14.56
N GLY A 139 -0.46 3.36 -13.29
CA GLY A 139 0.13 4.45 -12.51
C GLY A 139 1.43 4.97 -13.13
N TRP A 140 2.29 4.06 -13.58
CA TRP A 140 3.52 4.41 -14.29
C TRP A 140 3.24 5.15 -15.60
N ALA A 141 2.30 4.64 -16.43
CA ALA A 141 1.92 5.31 -17.68
C ALA A 141 1.38 6.72 -17.43
N GLY A 142 0.52 6.91 -16.42
CA GLY A 142 0.02 8.23 -16.03
C GLY A 142 1.10 9.18 -15.52
N TYR A 143 2.08 8.68 -14.79
CA TYR A 143 3.26 9.45 -14.36
C TYR A 143 4.08 9.89 -15.56
N ARG A 144 4.38 8.98 -16.50
CA ARG A 144 5.19 9.28 -17.69
C ARG A 144 4.50 10.22 -18.71
N ALA A 145 3.17 10.23 -18.72
CA ALA A 145 2.40 11.13 -19.61
C ALA A 145 2.41 12.61 -19.17
N THR A 146 2.82 12.87 -17.93
CA THR A 146 2.84 14.24 -17.35
C THR A 146 4.26 14.73 -17.00
N ALA A 147 5.27 13.94 -17.34
CA ALA A 147 6.69 14.26 -17.15
C ALA A 147 7.30 15.09 -18.27
#